data_82e042d6c80ef3d5d09ada6dbe691688
#
_entry.id   82e042d6c80ef3d5d09ada6dbe691688
#
_cell.length_a   1.000
_cell.length_b   1.000
_cell.length_c   1.000
_cell.angle_alpha   90.00
_cell.angle_beta   90.00
_cell.angle_gamma   90.00
#
_symmetry.space_group_name_H-M   'P 1'
#
loop_
_entity.id
_entity.type
_entity.pdbx_description
1 polymer ?
#
loop_
_entity_poly.entity_id
_entity_poly.type
_entity_poly.pdbx_seq_one_letter_code
_entity_poly.pdbx_strand_id
1 'polypeptide(L)'
;QLGANIMPGDIKYRDINGDGQITTEDQVMISSYDWHPRIQYGFGLNIVYKNFDLGVFFNGSAKRKTMINSGIAPFLSGGGDGEEGETLARNLMQWIADDHWSVDNPNPNAAYPRLGLTKADVTNNVQPSTFWLRNGNFLRFKTLEIGYRLPYCRIYLSGDNLAVFSPFKLW
;
A
#
# COMPACT_ATOMS: atom_id res chain seq x y z
N GLN A 1 -2.45 -20.88 -17.13
CA GLN A 1 -1.32 -20.56 -16.26
C GLN A 1 -0.72 -19.22 -16.68
N LEU A 2 -0.60 -18.31 -15.74
CA LEU A 2 -0.01 -16.99 -15.96
C LEU A 2 1.52 -17.06 -15.87
N GLY A 3 2.17 -17.57 -16.90
CA GLY A 3 3.64 -17.66 -16.99
C GLY A 3 4.18 -19.09 -17.09
N ALA A 4 5.36 -19.23 -17.69
CA ALA A 4 6.00 -20.52 -17.94
C ALA A 4 6.73 -21.11 -16.72
N ASN A 5 7.11 -20.28 -15.74
CA ASN A 5 8.01 -20.63 -14.64
C ASN A 5 7.35 -20.54 -13.27
N ILE A 6 6.15 -21.13 -13.10
CA ILE A 6 5.48 -21.16 -11.81
C ILE A 6 6.17 -22.16 -10.89
N MET A 7 6.56 -21.69 -9.70
CA MET A 7 7.29 -22.47 -8.71
C MET A 7 6.70 -22.27 -7.30
N PRO A 8 7.07 -23.12 -6.33
CA PRO A 8 6.75 -22.84 -4.93
C PRO A 8 7.18 -21.43 -4.51
N GLY A 9 6.32 -20.77 -3.74
CA GLY A 9 6.52 -19.37 -3.34
C GLY A 9 5.84 -18.34 -4.25
N ASP A 10 5.29 -18.76 -5.37
CA ASP A 10 4.50 -17.91 -6.25
C ASP A 10 3.05 -17.80 -5.76
N ILE A 11 2.41 -16.69 -6.13
CA ILE A 11 1.00 -16.43 -5.80
C ILE A 11 0.13 -17.43 -6.56
N LYS A 12 -0.72 -18.15 -5.81
CA LYS A 12 -1.70 -19.08 -6.38
C LYS A 12 -3.01 -18.35 -6.66
N TYR A 13 -3.44 -18.38 -7.91
CA TYR A 13 -4.75 -17.83 -8.33
C TYR A 13 -5.83 -18.90 -8.29
N ARG A 14 -7.07 -18.46 -8.21
CA ARG A 14 -8.24 -19.32 -8.20
C ARG A 14 -8.81 -19.41 -9.61
N ASP A 15 -9.04 -20.62 -10.07
CA ASP A 15 -9.87 -20.93 -11.23
C ASP A 15 -11.34 -20.61 -10.85
N ILE A 16 -11.92 -19.62 -11.51
CA ILE A 16 -13.28 -19.12 -11.22
C ILE A 16 -14.30 -19.84 -12.09
N ASN A 17 -13.97 -20.10 -13.35
CA ASN A 17 -14.89 -20.72 -14.31
C ASN A 17 -14.84 -22.26 -14.21
N GLY A 18 -13.80 -22.86 -13.59
CA GLY A 18 -13.67 -24.29 -13.35
C GLY A 18 -13.18 -25.08 -14.57
N ASP A 19 -12.50 -24.43 -15.50
CA ASP A 19 -11.97 -25.07 -16.73
C ASP A 19 -10.61 -25.75 -16.54
N GLY A 20 -10.02 -25.62 -15.36
CA GLY A 20 -8.71 -26.18 -15.01
C GLY A 20 -7.53 -25.35 -15.49
N GLN A 21 -7.77 -24.15 -16.02
CA GLN A 21 -6.74 -23.23 -16.47
C GLN A 21 -6.93 -21.87 -15.79
N ILE A 22 -5.85 -21.14 -15.56
CA ILE A 22 -5.91 -19.76 -15.07
C ILE A 22 -5.68 -18.83 -16.25
N THR A 23 -6.71 -18.13 -16.65
CA THR A 23 -6.72 -17.25 -17.84
C THR A 23 -7.35 -15.89 -17.51
N THR A 24 -7.51 -15.06 -18.54
CA THR A 24 -8.24 -13.79 -18.41
C THR A 24 -9.73 -13.96 -18.10
N GLU A 25 -10.29 -15.15 -18.35
CA GLU A 25 -11.68 -15.49 -18.06
C GLU A 25 -11.94 -15.66 -16.56
N ASP A 26 -10.86 -15.89 -15.78
CA ASP A 26 -10.92 -15.92 -14.31
C ASP A 26 -10.87 -14.55 -13.65
N GLN A 27 -10.82 -13.48 -14.43
CA GLN A 27 -10.78 -12.14 -13.89
C GLN A 27 -12.17 -11.71 -13.44
N VAL A 28 -12.27 -11.38 -12.15
CA VAL A 28 -13.50 -10.89 -11.53
C VAL A 28 -13.28 -9.58 -10.82
N MET A 29 -14.35 -8.82 -10.63
CA MET A 29 -14.29 -7.61 -9.83
C MET A 29 -14.01 -7.96 -8.36
N ILE A 30 -12.82 -7.66 -7.86
CA ILE A 30 -12.39 -7.95 -6.48
C ILE A 30 -12.71 -6.81 -5.50
N SER A 31 -13.13 -5.65 -5.98
CA SER A 31 -13.50 -4.51 -5.14
C SER A 31 -14.46 -3.58 -5.86
N SER A 32 -15.49 -3.10 -5.14
CA SER A 32 -16.38 -2.02 -5.61
C SER A 32 -15.77 -0.63 -5.44
N TYR A 33 -14.60 -0.54 -4.84
CA TYR A 33 -13.87 0.71 -4.59
C TYR A 33 -12.51 0.64 -5.26
N ASP A 34 -12.12 1.75 -5.88
CA ASP A 34 -10.80 1.93 -6.47
C ASP A 34 -9.90 2.83 -5.59
N TRP A 35 -8.84 3.38 -6.16
CA TRP A 35 -7.92 4.26 -5.47
C TRP A 35 -8.50 5.66 -5.17
N HIS A 36 -9.57 6.07 -5.85
CA HIS A 36 -10.29 7.29 -5.52
C HIS A 36 -11.22 7.05 -4.33
N PRO A 37 -11.11 7.83 -3.25
CA PRO A 37 -12.01 7.69 -2.12
C PRO A 37 -13.42 8.13 -2.50
N ARG A 38 -14.43 7.32 -2.20
CA ARG A 38 -15.83 7.72 -2.37
C ARG A 38 -16.32 8.65 -1.27
N ILE A 39 -15.65 8.64 -0.13
CA ILE A 39 -15.97 9.51 0.99
C ILE A 39 -14.69 10.22 1.41
N GLN A 40 -14.76 11.55 1.45
CA GLN A 40 -13.76 12.39 2.08
C GLN A 40 -14.45 13.17 3.21
N TYR A 41 -13.80 13.27 4.35
CA TYR A 41 -14.36 13.93 5.52
C TYR A 41 -13.30 14.74 6.25
N GLY A 42 -13.78 15.79 6.93
CA GLY A 42 -12.96 16.56 7.82
C GLY A 42 -13.81 17.15 8.93
N PHE A 43 -13.24 17.24 10.11
CA PHE A 43 -13.86 17.86 11.25
C PHE A 43 -12.81 18.53 12.13
N GLY A 44 -13.21 19.57 12.80
CA GLY A 44 -12.31 20.30 13.66
C GLY A 44 -13.05 20.91 14.83
N LEU A 45 -12.29 21.34 15.79
CA LEU A 45 -12.77 22.02 16.98
C LEU A 45 -11.88 23.21 17.28
N ASN A 46 -12.49 24.38 17.53
CA ASN A 46 -11.81 25.56 18.02
C ASN A 46 -12.39 25.93 19.38
N ILE A 47 -11.53 26.01 20.38
CA ILE A 47 -11.91 26.41 21.76
C ILE A 47 -11.15 27.66 22.12
N VAL A 48 -11.86 28.63 22.68
CA VAL A 48 -11.25 29.81 23.26
C VAL A 48 -11.68 29.88 24.72
N TYR A 49 -10.72 29.91 25.62
CA TYR A 49 -10.99 30.06 27.04
C TYR A 49 -10.05 31.10 27.64
N LYS A 50 -10.63 32.22 28.05
CA LYS A 50 -9.89 33.41 28.50
C LYS A 50 -8.88 33.83 27.41
N ASN A 51 -7.59 33.75 27.73
CA ASN A 51 -6.49 34.11 26.81
C ASN A 51 -5.95 32.94 26.03
N PHE A 52 -6.40 31.72 26.31
CA PHE A 52 -5.98 30.51 25.58
C PHE A 52 -6.92 30.25 24.40
N ASP A 53 -6.34 29.85 23.30
CA ASP A 53 -7.05 29.28 22.15
C ASP A 53 -6.41 27.96 21.71
N LEU A 54 -7.27 27.03 21.34
CA LEU A 54 -6.91 25.69 20.85
C LEU A 54 -7.69 25.43 19.57
N GLY A 55 -6.97 25.12 18.51
CA GLY A 55 -7.51 24.63 17.25
C GLY A 55 -7.04 23.23 16.96
N VAL A 56 -7.96 22.32 16.63
CA VAL A 56 -7.63 20.98 16.16
C VAL A 56 -8.40 20.69 14.90
N PHE A 57 -7.75 19.99 13.94
CA PHE A 57 -8.39 19.59 12.71
C PHE A 57 -7.97 18.18 12.30
N PHE A 58 -8.95 17.37 11.93
CA PHE A 58 -8.80 16.03 11.41
C PHE A 58 -9.36 15.95 10.01
N ASN A 59 -8.72 15.18 9.15
CA ASN A 59 -9.27 14.81 7.87
C ASN A 59 -9.01 13.33 7.56
N GLY A 60 -9.82 12.79 6.66
CA GLY A 60 -9.66 11.39 6.29
C GLY A 60 -10.41 11.02 5.04
N SER A 61 -10.26 9.78 4.66
CA SER A 61 -11.00 9.18 3.56
C SER A 61 -11.47 7.77 3.90
N ALA A 62 -12.60 7.41 3.28
CA ALA A 62 -13.18 6.09 3.43
C ALA A 62 -13.67 5.54 2.08
N LYS A 63 -13.94 4.25 2.04
CA LYS A 63 -14.35 3.53 0.81
C LYS A 63 -13.31 3.70 -0.30
N ARG A 64 -12.06 3.41 0.04
CA ARG A 64 -10.91 3.44 -0.85
C ARG A 64 -10.13 2.14 -0.74
N LYS A 65 -9.74 1.61 -1.89
CA LYS A 65 -8.80 0.49 -2.00
C LYS A 65 -7.62 0.92 -2.86
N THR A 66 -6.47 0.36 -2.61
CA THR A 66 -5.27 0.64 -3.39
C THR A 66 -4.61 -0.66 -3.79
N MET A 67 -4.35 -0.80 -5.08
CA MET A 67 -3.59 -1.91 -5.64
C MET A 67 -2.11 -1.51 -5.61
N ILE A 68 -1.27 -2.32 -4.95
CA ILE A 68 0.15 -2.00 -4.76
C ILE A 68 1.09 -2.81 -5.67
N ASN A 69 0.57 -3.74 -6.48
CA ASN A 69 1.36 -4.63 -7.32
C ASN A 69 2.34 -3.87 -8.23
N SER A 70 1.89 -2.84 -8.94
CA SER A 70 2.75 -2.07 -9.86
C SER A 70 3.88 -1.30 -9.14
N GLY A 71 3.62 -0.85 -7.91
CA GLY A 71 4.63 -0.17 -7.09
C GLY A 71 5.68 -1.13 -6.51
N ILE A 72 5.31 -2.39 -6.30
CA ILE A 72 6.19 -3.42 -5.72
C ILE A 72 6.90 -4.24 -6.81
N ALA A 73 6.27 -4.42 -7.97
CA ALA A 73 6.80 -5.24 -9.05
C ALA A 73 8.29 -4.97 -9.39
N PRO A 74 8.78 -3.72 -9.45
CA PRO A 74 10.19 -3.45 -9.73
C PRO A 74 11.16 -4.01 -8.70
N PHE A 75 10.69 -4.26 -7.48
CA PHE A 75 11.54 -4.77 -6.38
C PHE A 75 11.47 -6.28 -6.24
N LEU A 76 10.53 -6.96 -6.91
CA LEU A 76 10.44 -8.41 -6.92
C LEU A 76 11.34 -9.04 -7.98
N SER A 77 11.76 -8.27 -8.98
CA SER A 77 12.68 -8.73 -10.03
C SER A 77 13.92 -7.84 -10.08
N GLY A 78 15.06 -8.44 -10.31
CA GLY A 78 16.32 -7.72 -10.55
C GLY A 78 16.38 -7.00 -11.90
N GLY A 79 15.39 -7.20 -12.77
CA GLY A 79 15.37 -6.67 -14.12
C GLY A 79 14.66 -5.32 -14.26
N GLY A 80 15.19 -4.46 -15.12
CA GLY A 80 14.48 -3.28 -15.63
C GLY A 80 13.44 -3.64 -16.69
N ASP A 81 12.84 -2.63 -17.31
CA ASP A 81 11.90 -2.79 -18.43
C ASP A 81 12.62 -3.15 -19.77
N GLY A 82 13.88 -3.61 -19.68
CA GLY A 82 14.70 -4.02 -20.81
C GLY A 82 14.22 -5.30 -21.47
N GLU A 83 14.66 -5.53 -22.68
CA GLU A 83 14.42 -6.73 -23.48
C GLU A 83 14.91 -7.99 -22.74
N GLU A 84 14.45 -9.16 -23.17
CA GLU A 84 14.84 -10.45 -22.58
C GLU A 84 16.36 -10.55 -22.42
N GLY A 85 16.82 -10.66 -21.16
CA GLY A 85 18.24 -10.86 -20.83
C GLY A 85 18.95 -9.68 -20.19
N GLU A 86 18.36 -8.49 -20.09
CA GLU A 86 18.96 -7.39 -19.36
C GLU A 86 18.65 -7.47 -17.86
N THR A 87 19.61 -7.97 -17.11
CA THR A 87 19.62 -7.90 -15.64
C THR A 87 20.03 -6.48 -15.22
N LEU A 88 19.11 -5.55 -15.27
CA LEU A 88 19.29 -4.28 -14.58
C LEU A 88 19.02 -4.52 -13.11
N ALA A 89 20.08 -4.75 -12.34
CA ALA A 89 20.00 -4.91 -10.91
C ALA A 89 19.34 -3.69 -10.27
N ARG A 90 18.09 -3.82 -9.85
CA ARG A 90 17.43 -2.84 -8.98
C ARG A 90 17.73 -3.21 -7.54
N ASN A 91 17.98 -2.20 -6.71
CA ASN A 91 18.19 -2.44 -5.29
C ASN A 91 16.90 -3.00 -4.67
N LEU A 92 17.02 -4.12 -4.00
CA LEU A 92 15.96 -4.69 -3.19
C LEU A 92 15.78 -3.87 -1.91
N MET A 93 14.55 -3.54 -1.57
CA MET A 93 14.27 -2.89 -0.29
C MET A 93 14.41 -3.89 0.85
N GLN A 94 15.05 -3.46 1.96
CA GLN A 94 15.36 -4.31 3.11
C GLN A 94 14.12 -5.04 3.64
N TRP A 95 13.00 -4.35 3.79
CA TRP A 95 11.75 -4.92 4.31
C TRP A 95 11.10 -5.96 3.39
N ILE A 96 11.40 -5.96 2.06
CA ILE A 96 11.02 -7.05 1.14
C ILE A 96 11.99 -8.23 1.30
N ALA A 97 13.28 -7.93 1.43
CA ALA A 97 14.30 -8.96 1.63
C ALA A 97 14.08 -9.73 2.95
N ASP A 98 13.63 -9.04 3.98
CA ASP A 98 13.45 -9.62 5.32
C ASP A 98 12.22 -10.53 5.41
N ASP A 99 11.18 -10.29 4.61
CA ASP A 99 9.91 -11.03 4.70
C ASP A 99 9.36 -11.46 3.32
N HIS A 100 10.20 -12.12 2.54
CA HIS A 100 9.78 -12.79 1.32
C HIS A 100 9.89 -14.32 1.46
N TRP A 101 9.13 -15.02 0.63
CA TRP A 101 9.28 -16.46 0.53
C TRP A 101 10.58 -16.83 -0.21
N SER A 102 11.35 -17.77 0.33
CA SER A 102 12.53 -18.34 -0.36
C SER A 102 12.63 -19.85 -0.11
N VAL A 103 13.45 -20.53 -0.90
CA VAL A 103 13.71 -21.97 -0.72
C VAL A 103 14.40 -22.24 0.62
N ASP A 104 15.26 -21.31 1.05
CA ASP A 104 15.98 -21.41 2.32
C ASP A 104 15.09 -21.04 3.53
N ASN A 105 14.03 -20.26 3.30
CA ASN A 105 13.03 -19.89 4.30
C ASN A 105 11.62 -20.00 3.70
N PRO A 106 11.05 -21.22 3.59
CA PRO A 106 9.75 -21.45 2.97
C PRO A 106 8.59 -21.07 3.90
N ASN A 107 8.50 -19.80 4.28
CA ASN A 107 7.46 -19.26 5.14
C ASN A 107 6.15 -19.06 4.36
N PRO A 108 5.07 -19.84 4.62
CA PRO A 108 3.79 -19.66 3.92
C PRO A 108 3.07 -18.35 4.28
N ASN A 109 3.50 -17.69 5.35
CA ASN A 109 2.93 -16.43 5.82
C ASN A 109 3.82 -15.22 5.47
N ALA A 110 4.82 -15.39 4.60
CA ALA A 110 5.66 -14.28 4.16
C ALA A 110 4.80 -13.17 3.53
N ALA A 111 5.14 -11.92 3.81
CA ALA A 111 4.41 -10.76 3.29
C ALA A 111 4.58 -10.58 1.78
N TYR A 112 5.66 -11.14 1.22
CA TYR A 112 6.01 -11.07 -0.19
C TYR A 112 6.22 -12.46 -0.79
N PRO A 113 5.84 -12.64 -2.07
CA PRO A 113 6.09 -13.87 -2.76
C PRO A 113 7.59 -14.06 -3.08
N ARG A 114 7.92 -15.15 -3.71
CA ARG A 114 9.24 -15.42 -4.24
C ARG A 114 9.75 -14.28 -5.11
N LEU A 115 11.01 -13.93 -4.91
CA LEU A 115 11.73 -12.99 -5.77
C LEU A 115 12.25 -13.70 -7.02
N GLY A 116 12.50 -12.94 -8.09
CA GLY A 116 13.06 -13.45 -9.34
C GLY A 116 14.21 -12.57 -9.83
N LEU A 117 15.01 -13.09 -10.73
CA LEU A 117 16.09 -12.34 -11.37
C LEU A 117 15.60 -11.57 -12.58
N THR A 118 14.61 -12.10 -13.28
CA THR A 118 14.06 -11.52 -14.51
C THR A 118 12.58 -11.18 -14.34
N LYS A 119 12.06 -10.33 -15.21
CA LYS A 119 10.64 -10.02 -15.29
C LYS A 119 9.79 -11.26 -15.51
N ALA A 120 10.27 -12.20 -16.34
CA ALA A 120 9.57 -13.44 -16.64
C ALA A 120 9.38 -14.31 -15.39
N ASP A 121 10.35 -14.32 -14.47
CA ASP A 121 10.30 -15.10 -13.23
C ASP A 121 9.20 -14.62 -12.26
N VAL A 122 8.84 -13.34 -12.32
CA VAL A 122 7.89 -12.73 -11.37
C VAL A 122 6.58 -12.31 -12.02
N THR A 123 6.40 -12.52 -13.34
CA THR A 123 5.18 -12.11 -14.06
C THR A 123 3.90 -12.62 -13.39
N ASN A 124 3.92 -13.85 -12.88
CA ASN A 124 2.81 -14.40 -12.11
C ASN A 124 2.55 -13.60 -10.83
N ASN A 125 3.60 -13.19 -10.13
CA ASN A 125 3.49 -12.59 -8.80
C ASN A 125 3.05 -11.12 -8.82
N VAL A 126 3.11 -10.44 -9.95
CA VAL A 126 2.77 -9.01 -10.06
C VAL A 126 1.39 -8.75 -10.64
N GLN A 127 0.61 -9.79 -10.92
CA GLN A 127 -0.75 -9.64 -11.44
C GLN A 127 -1.67 -8.99 -10.41
N PRO A 128 -2.63 -8.14 -10.84
CA PRO A 128 -3.66 -7.60 -9.98
C PRO A 128 -4.44 -8.71 -9.28
N SER A 129 -4.46 -8.69 -7.96
CA SER A 129 -5.13 -9.73 -7.16
C SER A 129 -5.50 -9.24 -5.76
N THR A 130 -6.25 -10.04 -5.05
CA THR A 130 -6.56 -9.78 -3.63
C THR A 130 -5.31 -9.73 -2.76
N PHE A 131 -4.23 -10.42 -3.16
CA PHE A 131 -2.94 -10.38 -2.46
C PHE A 131 -2.36 -8.95 -2.40
N TRP A 132 -2.52 -8.18 -3.47
CA TRP A 132 -1.98 -6.82 -3.58
C TRP A 132 -2.99 -5.73 -3.21
N LEU A 133 -4.25 -6.10 -2.96
CA LEU A 133 -5.29 -5.13 -2.64
C LEU A 133 -5.21 -4.71 -1.18
N ARG A 134 -4.98 -3.44 -0.94
CA ARG A 134 -4.86 -2.85 0.40
C ARG A 134 -6.02 -1.91 0.71
N ASN A 135 -6.36 -1.81 1.99
CA ASN A 135 -7.34 -0.84 2.46
C ASN A 135 -6.68 0.53 2.57
N GLY A 136 -7.11 1.47 1.72
CA GLY A 136 -6.56 2.82 1.65
C GLY A 136 -7.25 3.85 2.57
N ASN A 137 -8.16 3.43 3.44
CA ASN A 137 -8.82 4.34 4.37
C ASN A 137 -7.83 4.92 5.38
N PHE A 138 -8.05 6.16 5.78
CA PHE A 138 -7.25 6.78 6.84
C PHE A 138 -8.02 7.88 7.58
N LEU A 139 -7.58 8.14 8.79
CA LEU A 139 -7.87 9.34 9.57
C LEU A 139 -6.54 10.00 9.94
N ARG A 140 -6.39 11.27 9.62
CA ARG A 140 -5.19 12.06 9.90
C ARG A 140 -5.51 13.15 10.91
N PHE A 141 -4.71 13.23 11.96
CA PHE A 141 -4.62 14.41 12.81
C PHE A 141 -3.78 15.44 12.06
N LYS A 142 -4.49 16.34 11.37
CA LYS A 142 -3.85 17.21 10.39
C LYS A 142 -3.23 18.42 11.03
N THR A 143 -3.97 19.15 11.89
CA THR A 143 -3.48 20.40 12.45
C THR A 143 -3.80 20.46 13.93
N LEU A 144 -2.83 20.93 14.70
CA LEU A 144 -2.95 21.35 16.08
C LEU A 144 -2.37 22.77 16.18
N GLU A 145 -3.12 23.69 16.79
CA GLU A 145 -2.63 25.00 17.15
C GLU A 145 -3.04 25.31 18.57
N ILE A 146 -2.09 25.74 19.38
CA ILE A 146 -2.32 26.22 20.75
C ILE A 146 -1.77 27.62 20.85
N GLY A 147 -2.62 28.58 21.19
CA GLY A 147 -2.28 29.98 21.29
C GLY A 147 -2.55 30.57 22.67
N TYR A 148 -1.81 31.61 22.99
CA TYR A 148 -2.03 32.44 24.18
C TYR A 148 -1.96 33.92 23.80
N ARG A 149 -3.01 34.67 24.15
CA ARG A 149 -3.11 36.10 23.87
C ARG A 149 -2.60 36.92 25.06
N LEU A 150 -1.61 37.70 24.76
CA LEU A 150 -1.12 38.77 25.62
C LEU A 150 -1.78 40.10 25.21
N PRO A 151 -1.71 41.17 26.04
CA PRO A 151 -2.32 42.45 25.69
C PRO A 151 -1.87 43.04 24.34
N TYR A 152 -0.63 42.76 23.93
CA TYR A 152 -0.01 43.37 22.74
C TYR A 152 0.39 42.34 21.67
N CYS A 153 0.34 41.03 21.97
CA CYS A 153 0.70 39.99 21.00
C CYS A 153 -0.01 38.66 21.28
N ARG A 154 0.02 37.76 20.30
CA ARG A 154 -0.37 36.37 20.46
C ARG A 154 0.83 35.49 20.21
N ILE A 155 1.12 34.61 21.15
CA ILE A 155 2.14 33.56 21.01
C ILE A 155 1.40 32.27 20.72
N TYR A 156 1.85 31.50 19.73
CA TYR A 156 1.23 30.23 19.39
C TYR A 156 2.27 29.19 19.00
N LEU A 157 1.90 27.93 19.18
CA LEU A 157 2.61 26.76 18.68
C LEU A 157 1.66 26.04 17.74
N SER A 158 2.14 25.68 16.55
CA SER A 158 1.37 24.91 15.60
C SER A 158 2.13 23.68 15.13
N GLY A 159 1.40 22.61 14.82
CA GLY A 159 1.93 21.40 14.25
C GLY A 159 1.00 20.86 13.17
N ASP A 160 1.58 20.39 12.06
CA ASP A 160 0.85 19.79 10.95
C ASP A 160 1.23 18.33 10.76
N ASN A 161 0.26 17.51 10.28
CA ASN A 161 0.44 16.09 9.98
C ASN A 161 0.97 15.28 11.16
N LEU A 162 0.44 15.50 12.35
CA LEU A 162 0.95 14.97 13.61
C LEU A 162 0.80 13.45 13.73
N ALA A 163 -0.29 12.87 13.21
CA ALA A 163 -0.52 11.43 13.23
C ALA A 163 -1.42 10.98 12.07
N VAL A 164 -1.23 9.73 11.63
CA VAL A 164 -2.09 9.06 10.66
C VAL A 164 -2.51 7.71 11.21
N PHE A 165 -3.81 7.48 11.29
CA PHE A 165 -4.42 6.22 11.66
C PHE A 165 -4.94 5.55 10.39
N SER A 166 -4.39 4.42 10.02
CA SER A 166 -4.77 3.70 8.79
C SER A 166 -4.64 2.20 8.98
N PRO A 167 -5.58 1.41 8.44
CA PRO A 167 -5.41 -0.04 8.31
C PRO A 167 -4.46 -0.42 7.17
N PHE A 168 -3.94 0.55 6.42
CA PHE A 168 -2.99 0.31 5.35
C PHE A 168 -1.66 -0.19 5.91
N LYS A 169 -1.25 -1.39 5.49
CA LYS A 169 0.04 -1.98 5.82
C LYS A 169 0.74 -2.38 4.53
N LEU A 170 2.00 -2.06 4.41
CA LEU A 170 2.89 -2.54 3.34
C LEU A 170 3.51 -3.89 3.70
N TRP A 171 3.64 -4.17 4.98
CA TRP A 171 4.22 -5.35 5.63
C TRP A 171 3.35 -5.82 6.80
#